data_14fe3f7b1fb464aa4adfadb4256655e0
#
_entry.id   14fe3f7b1fb464aa4adfadb4256655e0
#
_cell.length_a   1.000
_cell.length_b   1.000
_cell.length_c   1.000
_cell.angle_alpha   90.00
_cell.angle_beta   90.00
_cell.angle_gamma   90.00
#
_symmetry.space_group_name_H-M   'P 1'
#
loop_
_entity.id
_entity.type
_entity.pdbx_description
1 polymer ?
#
loop_
_entity_poly.entity_id
_entity_poly.type
_entity_poly.pdbx_seq_one_letter_code
_entity_poly.pdbx_strand_id
1 'polypeptide(L)'
;MAYEIKYDESRNLALVRHFGTVGRDELWNGREEAMKLVQGLEHPRILVDMRSIALGISTMEEFNFARAQSNYSPGLAKVAVLIGKNDPREKEHHLMETIGQNRGALLMVFDDQAEAEKWLME
;
A
#
# COMPACT_ATOMS: atom_id res chain seq x y z
N MET A 1 14.91 8.86 5.30
CA MET A 1 13.69 8.59 4.53
C MET A 1 12.52 8.44 5.46
N ALA A 2 11.35 8.94 5.09
CA ALA A 2 10.17 8.91 5.94
C ALA A 2 9.45 7.56 5.90
N TYR A 3 10.18 6.47 5.72
CA TYR A 3 9.61 5.13 5.78
C TYR A 3 10.69 4.11 6.13
N GLU A 4 10.24 2.95 6.60
CA GLU A 4 11.09 1.78 6.80
C GLU A 4 10.44 0.56 6.16
N ILE A 5 11.24 -0.40 5.74
CA ILE A 5 10.76 -1.65 5.16
C ILE A 5 11.31 -2.82 5.94
N LYS A 6 10.43 -3.75 6.30
CA LYS A 6 10.79 -5.03 6.90
C LYS A 6 10.25 -6.14 6.02
N TYR A 7 10.98 -7.22 5.92
CA TYR A 7 10.55 -8.37 5.14
C TYR A 7 10.32 -9.58 6.05
N ASP A 8 9.13 -10.15 5.96
CA ASP A 8 8.79 -11.39 6.67
C ASP A 8 8.84 -12.53 5.67
N GLU A 9 9.95 -13.26 5.70
CA GLU A 9 10.21 -14.33 4.75
C GLU A 9 9.20 -15.48 4.88
N SER A 10 8.74 -15.78 6.11
CA SER A 10 7.81 -16.87 6.33
C SER A 10 6.44 -16.65 5.70
N ARG A 11 6.06 -15.39 5.47
CA ARG A 11 4.77 -15.02 4.88
C ARG A 11 4.91 -14.41 3.49
N ASN A 12 6.11 -14.31 2.93
CA ASN A 12 6.37 -13.58 1.68
C ASN A 12 5.79 -12.17 1.74
N LEU A 13 6.00 -11.50 2.86
CA LEU A 13 5.34 -10.23 3.17
C LEU A 13 6.38 -9.12 3.37
N ALA A 14 6.28 -8.07 2.55
CA ALA A 14 7.02 -6.83 2.78
C ALA A 14 6.13 -5.87 3.57
N LEU A 15 6.67 -5.34 4.66
CA LEU A 15 6.00 -4.35 5.50
C LEU A 15 6.64 -3.00 5.24
N VAL A 16 5.86 -2.06 4.74
CA VAL A 16 6.30 -0.68 4.52
C VAL A 16 5.59 0.19 5.53
N ARG A 17 6.33 0.86 6.39
CA ARG A 17 5.75 1.77 7.38
C ARG A 17 6.23 3.18 7.10
N HIS A 18 5.29 4.08 6.86
CA HIS A 18 5.57 5.49 6.65
C HIS A 18 5.40 6.28 7.94
N PHE A 19 6.16 7.36 8.09
CA PHE A 19 6.10 8.25 9.26
C PHE A 19 6.03 9.72 8.83
N GLY A 20 5.47 10.55 9.70
CA GLY A 20 5.47 11.99 9.55
C GLY A 20 4.70 12.46 8.33
N THR A 21 5.17 13.51 7.70
CA THR A 21 4.58 14.02 6.47
C THR A 21 5.18 13.27 5.30
N VAL A 22 4.32 12.57 4.55
CA VAL A 22 4.74 11.72 3.43
C VAL A 22 4.38 12.39 2.12
N GLY A 23 5.42 12.67 1.32
CA GLY A 23 5.27 13.25 0.01
C GLY A 23 5.23 12.20 -1.10
N ARG A 24 5.17 12.70 -2.35
CA ARG A 24 5.11 11.83 -3.52
C ARG A 24 6.29 10.87 -3.61
N ASP A 25 7.51 11.40 -3.42
CA ASP A 25 8.72 10.59 -3.62
C ASP A 25 8.83 9.45 -2.62
N GLU A 26 8.47 9.69 -1.37
CA GLU A 26 8.48 8.65 -0.34
C GLU A 26 7.49 7.53 -0.66
N LEU A 27 6.30 7.88 -1.15
CA LEU A 27 5.31 6.88 -1.53
C LEU A 27 5.80 6.03 -2.72
N TRP A 28 6.32 6.70 -3.76
CA TRP A 28 6.80 5.99 -4.94
C TRP A 28 8.01 5.12 -4.63
N ASN A 29 8.97 5.65 -3.87
CA ASN A 29 10.17 4.90 -3.50
C ASN A 29 9.84 3.72 -2.59
N GLY A 30 8.95 3.90 -1.63
CA GLY A 30 8.52 2.82 -0.75
C GLY A 30 7.88 1.68 -1.52
N ARG A 31 7.01 2.01 -2.47
CA ARG A 31 6.39 1.00 -3.33
C ARG A 31 7.42 0.26 -4.18
N GLU A 32 8.34 1.00 -4.82
CA GLU A 32 9.37 0.40 -5.64
C GLU A 32 10.23 -0.59 -4.85
N GLU A 33 10.68 -0.20 -3.66
CA GLU A 33 11.48 -1.07 -2.83
C GLU A 33 10.72 -2.31 -2.37
N ALA A 34 9.46 -2.14 -1.97
CA ALA A 34 8.63 -3.26 -1.55
C ALA A 34 8.39 -4.24 -2.69
N MET A 35 8.10 -3.73 -3.89
CA MET A 35 7.88 -4.58 -5.05
C MET A 35 9.13 -5.37 -5.41
N LYS A 36 10.31 -4.76 -5.30
CA LYS A 36 11.57 -5.46 -5.55
C LYS A 36 11.80 -6.61 -4.57
N LEU A 37 11.43 -6.42 -3.32
CA LEU A 37 11.57 -7.47 -2.29
C LEU A 37 10.70 -8.69 -2.58
N VAL A 38 9.51 -8.48 -3.12
CA VAL A 38 8.56 -9.58 -3.34
C VAL A 38 8.51 -10.05 -4.80
N GLN A 39 9.28 -9.44 -5.67
CA GLN A 39 9.32 -9.80 -7.08
C GLN A 39 9.78 -11.24 -7.26
N GLY A 40 9.04 -12.00 -8.05
CA GLY A 40 9.38 -13.40 -8.34
C GLY A 40 9.02 -14.39 -7.24
N LEU A 41 8.46 -13.91 -6.13
CA LEU A 41 8.01 -14.81 -5.06
C LEU A 41 6.64 -15.39 -5.38
N GLU A 42 6.38 -16.56 -4.81
CA GLU A 42 5.07 -17.18 -4.86
C GLU A 42 4.17 -16.47 -3.85
N HIS A 43 2.98 -16.04 -4.29
CA HIS A 43 2.02 -15.30 -3.47
C HIS A 43 2.62 -14.05 -2.79
N PRO A 44 3.17 -13.10 -3.56
CA PRO A 44 3.78 -11.91 -2.97
C PRO A 44 2.75 -11.02 -2.27
N ARG A 45 3.13 -10.47 -1.10
CA ARG A 45 2.26 -9.66 -0.25
C ARG A 45 2.97 -8.42 0.22
N ILE A 46 2.24 -7.30 0.26
CA ILE A 46 2.76 -6.03 0.77
C ILE A 46 1.73 -5.44 1.73
N LEU A 47 2.16 -5.07 2.92
CA LEU A 47 1.36 -4.30 3.87
C LEU A 47 1.98 -2.91 4.00
N VAL A 48 1.20 -1.89 3.64
CA VAL A 48 1.63 -0.49 3.74
C VAL A 48 0.94 0.13 4.94
N ASP A 49 1.70 0.43 5.98
CA ASP A 49 1.18 1.04 7.20
C ASP A 49 1.31 2.57 7.12
N MET A 50 0.17 3.23 7.03
CA MET A 50 0.07 4.68 6.93
C MET A 50 -0.68 5.30 8.12
N ARG A 51 -0.79 4.58 9.23
CA ARG A 51 -1.57 5.04 10.38
C ARG A 51 -0.99 6.27 11.08
N SER A 52 0.31 6.49 10.95
CA SER A 52 1.02 7.54 11.71
C SER A 52 1.48 8.69 10.83
N ILE A 53 0.80 8.94 9.72
CA ILE A 53 1.25 9.95 8.77
C ILE A 53 0.26 11.09 8.57
N ALA A 54 0.81 12.21 8.08
CA ALA A 54 0.05 13.23 7.37
C ALA A 54 0.43 13.09 5.90
N LEU A 55 -0.57 12.92 5.03
CA LEU A 55 -0.32 12.73 3.61
C LEU A 55 -0.13 14.10 2.94
N GLY A 56 1.10 14.35 2.51
CA GLY A 56 1.52 15.62 1.92
C GLY A 56 1.41 15.65 0.40
N ILE A 57 0.38 15.03 -0.15
CA ILE A 57 0.13 15.02 -1.59
C ILE A 57 -1.30 15.44 -1.91
N SER A 58 -1.50 15.92 -3.13
CA SER A 58 -2.82 16.29 -3.62
C SER A 58 -3.65 15.05 -3.93
N THR A 59 -4.97 15.27 -4.08
CA THR A 59 -5.89 14.21 -4.53
C THR A 59 -5.47 13.66 -5.89
N MET A 60 -5.02 14.53 -6.80
CA MET A 60 -4.56 14.10 -8.13
C MET A 60 -3.32 13.22 -8.05
N GLU A 61 -2.38 13.56 -7.15
CA GLU A 61 -1.18 12.76 -6.97
C GLU A 61 -1.52 11.38 -6.37
N GLU A 62 -2.46 11.34 -5.43
CA GLU A 62 -2.95 10.08 -4.88
C GLU A 62 -3.65 9.24 -5.97
N PHE A 63 -4.46 9.87 -6.79
CA PHE A 63 -5.10 9.22 -7.93
C PHE A 63 -4.07 8.59 -8.88
N ASN A 64 -3.03 9.34 -9.24
CA ASN A 64 -1.98 8.83 -10.12
C ASN A 64 -1.21 7.66 -9.49
N PHE A 65 -0.98 7.72 -8.18
CA PHE A 65 -0.33 6.66 -7.45
C PHE A 65 -1.17 5.37 -7.48
N ALA A 66 -2.45 5.48 -7.21
CA ALA A 66 -3.38 4.34 -7.22
C ALA A 66 -3.49 3.74 -8.63
N ARG A 67 -3.59 4.60 -9.63
CA ARG A 67 -3.70 4.20 -11.03
C ARG A 67 -2.48 3.42 -11.50
N ALA A 68 -1.30 3.87 -11.07
CA ALA A 68 -0.04 3.24 -11.45
C ALA A 68 0.18 1.89 -10.77
N GLN A 69 -0.58 1.56 -9.72
CA GLN A 69 -0.44 0.28 -9.03
C GLN A 69 -0.62 -0.90 -9.97
N SER A 70 -1.52 -0.79 -10.93
CA SER A 70 -1.77 -1.85 -11.91
C SER A 70 -0.57 -2.16 -12.82
N ASN A 71 0.41 -1.24 -12.90
CA ASN A 71 1.62 -1.44 -13.70
C ASN A 71 2.57 -2.46 -13.06
N TYR A 72 2.43 -2.72 -11.76
CA TYR A 72 3.28 -3.66 -11.02
C TYR A 72 2.76 -5.08 -11.02
N SER A 73 1.51 -5.23 -11.35
CA SER A 73 0.96 -6.55 -11.58
C SER A 73 0.87 -6.69 -13.08
N PRO A 74 0.40 -7.64 -13.73
CA PRO A 74 -0.97 -8.10 -13.57
C PRO A 74 -1.09 -9.12 -12.44
N GLY A 75 -1.76 -8.69 -11.37
CA GLY A 75 -2.28 -9.58 -10.37
C GLY A 75 -1.25 -10.33 -9.53
N LEU A 76 -0.02 -9.83 -9.46
CA LEU A 76 1.03 -10.60 -8.80
C LEU A 76 1.14 -10.36 -7.31
N ALA A 77 0.98 -9.12 -6.86
CA ALA A 77 1.12 -8.80 -5.44
C ALA A 77 -0.21 -8.34 -4.84
N LYS A 78 -0.57 -8.90 -3.70
CA LYS A 78 -1.64 -8.36 -2.87
C LYS A 78 -1.07 -7.21 -2.05
N VAL A 79 -1.75 -6.07 -2.07
CA VAL A 79 -1.34 -4.89 -1.31
C VAL A 79 -2.47 -4.48 -0.37
N ALA A 80 -2.21 -4.52 0.92
CA ALA A 80 -3.11 -3.98 1.92
C ALA A 80 -2.57 -2.64 2.39
N VAL A 81 -3.42 -1.62 2.39
CA VAL A 81 -3.07 -0.29 2.90
C VAL A 81 -3.81 -0.09 4.21
N LEU A 82 -3.05 0.15 5.28
CA LEU A 82 -3.58 0.32 6.62
C LEU A 82 -3.60 1.80 6.98
N ILE A 83 -4.80 2.34 7.23
CA ILE A 83 -5.00 3.74 7.60
C ILE A 83 -5.49 3.86 9.04
N GLY A 84 -5.41 5.06 9.61
CA GLY A 84 -5.97 5.33 10.93
C GLY A 84 -7.50 5.31 10.91
N LYS A 85 -8.12 4.94 12.03
CA LYS A 85 -9.58 4.83 12.12
C LYS A 85 -10.32 6.14 11.89
N ASN A 86 -9.67 7.26 12.17
CA ASN A 86 -10.24 8.59 11.98
C ASN A 86 -9.48 9.39 10.93
N ASP A 87 -8.95 8.71 9.94
CA ASP A 87 -8.20 9.37 8.87
C ASP A 87 -9.11 10.35 8.13
N PRO A 88 -8.73 11.65 8.05
CA PRO A 88 -9.59 12.66 7.41
C PRO A 88 -9.78 12.43 5.91
N ARG A 89 -8.93 11.61 5.29
CA ARG A 89 -9.00 11.28 3.86
C ARG A 89 -9.53 9.86 3.60
N GLU A 90 -10.22 9.27 4.57
CA GLU A 90 -10.72 7.89 4.47
C GLU A 90 -11.54 7.66 3.19
N LYS A 91 -12.48 8.55 2.91
CA LYS A 91 -13.32 8.42 1.70
C LYS A 91 -12.49 8.46 0.43
N GLU A 92 -11.50 9.31 0.40
CA GLU A 92 -10.59 9.45 -0.72
C GLU A 92 -9.76 8.19 -0.90
N HIS A 93 -9.26 7.61 0.18
CA HIS A 93 -8.51 6.34 0.13
C HIS A 93 -9.36 5.21 -0.43
N HIS A 94 -10.62 5.10 -0.01
CA HIS A 94 -11.53 4.07 -0.54
C HIS A 94 -11.88 4.30 -2.01
N LEU A 95 -11.97 5.57 -2.45
CA LEU A 95 -12.13 5.86 -3.87
C LEU A 95 -10.91 5.38 -4.66
N MET A 96 -9.71 5.62 -4.14
CA MET A 96 -8.47 5.18 -4.79
C MET A 96 -8.35 3.66 -4.82
N GLU A 97 -8.83 2.99 -3.79
CA GLU A 97 -8.95 1.53 -3.76
C GLU A 97 -9.80 1.03 -4.93
N THR A 98 -10.96 1.63 -5.13
CA THR A 98 -11.87 1.27 -6.22
C THR A 98 -11.21 1.50 -7.58
N ILE A 99 -10.52 2.61 -7.76
CA ILE A 99 -9.80 2.93 -9.00
C ILE A 99 -8.74 1.87 -9.29
N GLY A 100 -7.94 1.51 -8.29
CA GLY A 100 -6.91 0.48 -8.44
C GLY A 100 -7.51 -0.88 -8.80
N GLN A 101 -8.57 -1.29 -8.11
CA GLN A 101 -9.25 -2.56 -8.36
C GLN A 101 -9.85 -2.62 -9.76
N ASN A 102 -10.44 -1.52 -10.22
CA ASN A 102 -11.01 -1.45 -11.58
C ASN A 102 -9.95 -1.58 -12.67
N ARG A 103 -8.69 -1.38 -12.33
CA ARG A 103 -7.56 -1.54 -13.25
C ARG A 103 -6.81 -2.84 -13.04
N GLY A 104 -7.36 -3.75 -12.24
CA GLY A 104 -6.80 -5.09 -12.02
C GLY A 104 -5.81 -5.20 -10.86
N ALA A 105 -5.63 -4.17 -10.06
CA ALA A 105 -4.76 -4.25 -8.89
C ALA A 105 -5.43 -5.02 -7.76
N LEU A 106 -4.67 -5.87 -7.06
CA LEU A 106 -5.11 -6.56 -5.86
C LEU A 106 -4.79 -5.66 -4.65
N LEU A 107 -5.64 -4.66 -4.43
CA LEU A 107 -5.41 -3.60 -3.47
C LEU A 107 -6.65 -3.44 -2.59
N MET A 108 -6.45 -3.40 -1.27
CA MET A 108 -7.55 -3.09 -0.33
C MET A 108 -7.05 -2.17 0.79
N VAL A 109 -7.95 -1.29 1.25
CA VAL A 109 -7.70 -0.35 2.34
C VAL A 109 -8.38 -0.86 3.60
N PHE A 110 -7.65 -0.86 4.71
CA PHE A 110 -8.14 -1.33 6.02
C PHE A 110 -7.85 -0.28 7.10
N ASP A 111 -8.64 -0.30 8.15
CA ASP A 111 -8.35 0.47 9.37
C ASP A 111 -8.06 -0.44 10.58
N ASP A 112 -7.91 -1.73 10.34
CA ASP A 112 -7.61 -2.74 11.35
C ASP A 112 -6.52 -3.66 10.83
N GLN A 113 -5.41 -3.75 11.56
CA GLN A 113 -4.25 -4.54 11.12
C GLN A 113 -4.56 -6.03 11.02
N ALA A 114 -5.32 -6.58 11.97
CA ALA A 114 -5.66 -8.00 11.95
C ALA A 114 -6.47 -8.36 10.71
N GLU A 115 -7.41 -7.51 10.33
CA GLU A 115 -8.20 -7.72 9.11
C GLU A 115 -7.35 -7.62 7.85
N ALA A 116 -6.42 -6.66 7.83
CA ALA A 116 -5.50 -6.51 6.71
C ALA A 116 -4.64 -7.76 6.53
N GLU A 117 -4.06 -8.25 7.61
CA GLU A 117 -3.20 -9.43 7.56
C GLU A 117 -4.00 -10.68 7.18
N LYS A 118 -5.22 -10.82 7.69
CA LYS A 118 -6.10 -11.92 7.33
C LYS A 118 -6.38 -11.95 5.82
N TRP A 119 -6.72 -10.80 5.26
CA TRP A 119 -6.97 -10.70 3.82
C TRP A 119 -5.72 -11.03 2.99
N LEU A 120 -4.56 -10.55 3.43
CA LEU A 120 -3.31 -10.84 2.73
C LEU A 120 -2.99 -12.34 2.69
N MET A 121 -3.37 -13.05 3.74
CA MET A 121 -3.06 -14.47 3.86
C MET A 121 -4.12 -15.40 3.26
N GLU A 122 -5.21 -14.86 2.78
CA GLU A 122 -6.24 -15.66 2.10
C GLU A 122 -5.79 -16.25 0.77
#